data_25f235d83175b7bfda063eb11af018ec
#
_entry.id   25f235d83175b7bfda063eb11af018ec
#
_cell.length_a   1.000
_cell.length_b   1.000
_cell.length_c   1.000
_cell.angle_alpha   90.00
_cell.angle_beta   90.00
_cell.angle_gamma   90.00
#
_symmetry.space_group_name_H-M   'P 1'
#
loop_
_entity.id
_entity.type
_entity.pdbx_description
1 polymer ?
#
loop_
_entity_poly.entity_id
_entity_poly.type
_entity_poly.pdbx_seq_one_letter_code
_entity_poly.pdbx_strand_id
1 'polypeptide(L)'
;MAGTGERLKELSLLLPDTNFYGIEIEPEWANVTPEIVKVGNILKLPFENESISNILVSPPYGNRMADSHNAKDQSRRNTYRHILGRQLSSESSAGMQWGARYKEFHIKAWIECYRVAKEGFVLNVKNHIRGGKEIDVVKWHIDTLTGIGFTVYSVYEIPCGGNTFGANRQRVENEYIIQFKK
;
A
#
# COMPACT_ATOMS: atom_id res chain seq x y z
N MET A 1 -5.15 -3.02 3.85
CA MET A 1 -4.66 -2.17 2.77
C MET A 1 -5.52 -2.27 1.51
N ALA A 2 -6.68 -2.87 1.60
CA ALA A 2 -7.62 -2.96 0.48
C ALA A 2 -8.44 -1.67 0.26
N GLY A 3 -8.41 -0.75 1.24
CA GLY A 3 -9.24 0.44 1.23
C GLY A 3 -10.72 0.08 1.19
N THR A 4 -11.52 0.81 0.39
CA THR A 4 -12.94 0.53 0.21
C THR A 4 -13.24 -0.76 -0.57
N GLY A 5 -12.26 -1.36 -1.23
CA GLY A 5 -12.41 -2.58 -2.00
C GLY A 5 -13.16 -2.45 -3.34
N GLU A 6 -13.60 -1.25 -3.72
CA GLU A 6 -14.36 -1.04 -4.96
C GLU A 6 -13.59 -1.52 -6.20
N ARG A 7 -12.27 -1.23 -6.26
CA ARG A 7 -11.43 -1.71 -7.36
C ARG A 7 -11.26 -3.24 -7.34
N LEU A 8 -11.22 -3.83 -6.17
CA LEU A 8 -11.17 -5.27 -6.03
C LEU A 8 -12.47 -5.92 -6.52
N LYS A 9 -13.60 -5.30 -6.24
CA LYS A 9 -14.91 -5.70 -6.74
C LYS A 9 -15.00 -5.58 -8.26
N GLU A 10 -14.51 -4.49 -8.85
CA GLU A 10 -14.43 -4.36 -10.31
C GLU A 10 -13.61 -5.49 -10.94
N LEU A 11 -12.45 -5.81 -10.34
CA LEU A 11 -11.61 -6.91 -10.82
C LEU A 11 -12.30 -8.27 -10.71
N SER A 12 -13.08 -8.51 -9.66
CA SER A 12 -13.82 -9.78 -9.51
C SER A 12 -14.89 -9.98 -10.58
N LEU A 13 -15.45 -8.91 -11.11
CA LEU A 13 -16.37 -8.98 -12.25
C LEU A 13 -15.67 -9.30 -13.58
N LEU A 14 -14.42 -8.86 -13.72
CA LEU A 14 -13.61 -9.12 -14.92
C LEU A 14 -12.98 -10.51 -14.92
N LEU A 15 -12.76 -11.09 -13.74
CA LEU A 15 -12.10 -12.38 -13.54
C LEU A 15 -12.98 -13.28 -12.66
N PRO A 16 -14.12 -13.78 -13.19
CA PRO A 16 -15.14 -14.48 -12.40
C PRO A 16 -14.65 -15.82 -11.80
N ASP A 17 -13.63 -16.42 -12.41
CA ASP A 17 -13.05 -17.69 -11.92
C ASP A 17 -11.98 -17.50 -10.83
N THR A 18 -11.76 -16.23 -10.40
CA THR A 18 -10.76 -15.88 -9.39
C THR A 18 -11.44 -15.43 -8.10
N ASN A 19 -11.04 -16.03 -6.99
CA ASN A 19 -11.49 -15.59 -5.67
C ASN A 19 -10.63 -14.42 -5.17
N PHE A 20 -11.28 -13.31 -4.83
CA PHE A 20 -10.62 -12.12 -4.31
C PHE A 20 -10.93 -11.92 -2.83
N TYR A 21 -9.90 -11.57 -2.06
CA TYR A 21 -9.98 -11.25 -0.64
C TYR A 21 -9.25 -9.94 -0.35
N GLY A 22 -9.92 -8.99 0.25
CA GLY A 22 -9.33 -7.75 0.72
C GLY A 22 -9.20 -7.75 2.25
N ILE A 23 -8.09 -7.22 2.77
CA ILE A 23 -7.90 -6.97 4.20
C ILE A 23 -7.64 -5.49 4.40
N GLU A 24 -8.46 -4.87 5.23
CA GLU A 24 -8.37 -3.45 5.56
C GLU A 24 -8.48 -3.24 7.08
N ILE A 25 -7.65 -2.36 7.62
CA ILE A 25 -7.61 -2.12 9.07
C ILE A 25 -8.69 -1.13 9.53
N GLU A 26 -9.12 -0.22 8.66
CA GLU A 26 -10.13 0.77 8.97
C GLU A 26 -11.53 0.17 8.69
N PRO A 27 -12.36 -0.06 9.72
CA PRO A 27 -13.65 -0.71 9.55
C PRO A 27 -14.58 0.03 8.60
N GLU A 28 -14.54 1.35 8.60
CA GLU A 28 -15.40 2.17 7.73
C GLU A 28 -15.13 1.91 6.26
N TRP A 29 -13.86 1.67 5.90
CA TRP A 29 -13.48 1.34 4.52
C TRP A 29 -13.79 -0.11 4.19
N ALA A 30 -13.49 -1.04 5.09
CA ALA A 30 -13.79 -2.46 4.88
C ALA A 30 -15.30 -2.70 4.69
N ASN A 31 -16.14 -1.94 5.39
CA ASN A 31 -17.61 -2.08 5.33
C ASN A 31 -18.25 -1.48 4.06
N VAL A 32 -17.48 -0.88 3.16
CA VAL A 32 -18.00 -0.43 1.85
C VAL A 32 -18.28 -1.62 0.93
N THR A 33 -17.41 -2.64 0.94
CA THR A 33 -17.57 -3.89 0.17
C THR A 33 -17.35 -5.12 1.06
N PRO A 34 -18.22 -5.35 2.06
CA PRO A 34 -17.99 -6.36 3.09
C PRO A 34 -18.03 -7.80 2.56
N GLU A 35 -18.56 -8.01 1.37
CA GLU A 35 -18.55 -9.30 0.68
C GLU A 35 -17.13 -9.74 0.26
N ILE A 36 -16.24 -8.78 -0.04
CA ILE A 36 -14.87 -9.05 -0.52
C ILE A 36 -13.83 -8.62 0.51
N VAL A 37 -14.06 -7.49 1.21
CA VAL A 37 -13.08 -6.92 2.16
C VAL A 37 -13.49 -7.25 3.59
N LYS A 38 -12.52 -7.73 4.37
CA LYS A 38 -12.69 -7.99 5.81
C LYS A 38 -11.82 -7.04 6.63
N VAL A 39 -12.33 -6.66 7.80
CA VAL A 39 -11.52 -5.93 8.77
C VAL A 39 -10.40 -6.82 9.26
N GLY A 40 -9.17 -6.34 9.18
CA GLY A 40 -8.01 -7.12 9.61
C GLY A 40 -6.70 -6.34 9.51
N ASN A 41 -5.64 -6.95 10.02
CA ASN A 41 -4.31 -6.35 10.07
C ASN A 41 -3.35 -7.15 9.16
N ILE A 42 -2.63 -6.46 8.29
CA ILE A 42 -1.64 -7.09 7.40
C ILE A 42 -0.49 -7.76 8.19
N LEU A 43 -0.27 -7.37 9.43
CA LEU A 43 0.73 -8.00 10.29
C LEU A 43 0.30 -9.39 10.81
N LYS A 44 -0.98 -9.75 10.64
CA LYS A 44 -1.55 -11.04 11.02
C LYS A 44 -2.72 -11.36 10.09
N LEU A 45 -2.41 -11.91 8.94
CA LEU A 45 -3.41 -12.29 7.94
C LEU A 45 -4.17 -13.55 8.35
N PRO A 46 -5.51 -13.59 8.17
CA PRO A 46 -6.33 -14.74 8.57
C PRO A 46 -6.30 -15.88 7.54
N PHE A 47 -5.12 -16.19 7.04
CA PHE A 47 -4.90 -17.21 6.02
C PHE A 47 -3.80 -18.18 6.46
N GLU A 48 -3.94 -19.43 6.04
CA GLU A 48 -2.92 -20.45 6.25
C GLU A 48 -1.64 -20.16 5.45
N ASN A 49 -0.55 -20.81 5.80
CA ASN A 49 0.69 -20.72 5.04
C ASN A 49 0.44 -21.17 3.60
N GLU A 50 1.00 -20.42 2.64
CA GLU A 50 0.96 -20.77 1.21
C GLU A 50 -0.45 -21.04 0.65
N SER A 51 -1.46 -20.36 1.20
CA SER A 51 -2.87 -20.57 0.82
C SER A 51 -3.38 -19.55 -0.20
N ILE A 52 -2.67 -18.44 -0.41
CA ILE A 52 -3.04 -17.37 -1.33
C ILE A 52 -2.11 -17.40 -2.53
N SER A 53 -2.64 -17.69 -3.72
CA SER A 53 -1.82 -17.78 -4.93
C SER A 53 -1.01 -16.52 -5.18
N ASN A 54 -1.66 -15.37 -5.20
CA ASN A 54 -0.98 -14.09 -5.43
C ASN A 54 -1.48 -13.00 -4.49
N ILE A 55 -0.57 -12.16 -4.04
CA ILE A 55 -0.88 -11.00 -3.20
C ILE A 55 -0.62 -9.73 -3.99
N LEU A 56 -1.56 -8.78 -3.97
CA LEU A 56 -1.41 -7.45 -4.55
C LEU A 56 -1.47 -6.40 -3.43
N VAL A 57 -0.46 -5.55 -3.35
CA VAL A 57 -0.41 -4.46 -2.36
C VAL A 57 0.09 -3.15 -2.99
N SER A 58 -0.59 -2.06 -2.64
CA SER A 58 -0.09 -0.70 -2.83
C SER A 58 0.03 -0.04 -1.45
N PRO A 59 1.20 -0.10 -0.81
CA PRO A 59 1.37 0.46 0.53
C PRO A 59 1.39 1.99 0.48
N PRO A 60 1.04 2.68 1.58
CA PRO A 60 1.34 4.10 1.71
C PRO A 60 2.85 4.34 1.57
N TYR A 61 3.23 5.34 0.79
CA TYR A 61 4.64 5.56 0.42
C TYR A 61 5.44 6.36 1.48
N GLY A 62 4.94 6.48 2.70
CA GLY A 62 5.58 7.28 3.77
C GLY A 62 5.59 8.79 3.48
N ASN A 63 4.67 9.28 2.67
CA ASN A 63 4.60 10.63 2.14
C ASN A 63 3.54 11.52 2.81
N ARG A 64 3.17 11.22 4.04
CA ARG A 64 2.27 12.06 4.85
C ARG A 64 0.79 12.08 4.42
N MET A 65 0.30 11.11 3.65
CA MET A 65 -1.11 11.06 3.23
C MET A 65 -2.12 10.98 4.39
N ALA A 66 -1.66 10.61 5.58
CA ALA A 66 -2.50 10.51 6.77
C ALA A 66 -2.33 11.67 7.76
N ASP A 67 -1.56 12.68 7.42
CA ASP A 67 -1.36 13.79 8.33
C ASP A 67 -2.67 14.51 8.61
N SER A 68 -2.88 14.71 9.90
CA SER A 68 -3.95 15.56 10.39
C SER A 68 -3.46 16.97 10.36
N HIS A 69 -3.45 17.69 9.31
CA HIS A 69 -2.89 18.96 9.51
C HIS A 69 -3.78 20.16 9.28
N ASN A 70 -3.41 21.17 9.98
CA ASN A 70 -3.79 22.53 9.74
C ASN A 70 -2.99 23.10 8.55
N ALA A 71 -2.95 22.36 7.45
CA ALA A 71 -2.25 22.83 6.28
C ALA A 71 -2.95 24.08 5.73
N LYS A 72 -2.21 25.16 5.61
CA LYS A 72 -2.70 26.44 5.09
C LYS A 72 -3.10 26.38 3.62
N ASP A 73 -2.54 25.42 2.87
CA ASP A 73 -2.77 25.19 1.45
C ASP A 73 -3.96 24.28 1.13
N GLN A 74 -4.80 23.97 2.12
CA GLN A 74 -5.96 23.08 1.99
C GLN A 74 -5.63 21.63 1.65
N SER A 75 -4.37 21.21 1.65
CA SER A 75 -3.96 19.82 1.36
C SER A 75 -4.56 18.81 2.34
N ARG A 76 -5.03 19.25 3.50
CA ARG A 76 -5.76 18.43 4.48
C ARG A 76 -6.96 17.70 3.89
N ARG A 77 -7.58 18.25 2.84
CA ARG A 77 -8.77 17.63 2.20
C ARG A 77 -8.45 16.32 1.48
N ASN A 78 -7.17 16.10 1.17
CA ASN A 78 -6.69 14.92 0.47
C ASN A 78 -6.03 13.92 1.43
N THR A 79 -6.17 14.10 2.74
CA THR A 79 -5.62 13.18 3.72
C THR A 79 -6.63 12.13 4.12
N TYR A 80 -6.17 10.92 4.40
CA TYR A 80 -7.03 9.83 4.85
C TYR A 80 -7.80 10.16 6.13
N ARG A 81 -7.19 10.92 7.04
CA ARG A 81 -7.89 11.39 8.24
C ARG A 81 -9.08 12.29 7.91
N HIS A 82 -8.93 13.17 6.92
CA HIS A 82 -10.05 14.04 6.51
C HIS A 82 -11.18 13.23 5.88
N ILE A 83 -10.83 12.27 5.02
CA ILE A 83 -11.80 11.38 4.37
C ILE A 83 -12.53 10.52 5.42
N LEU A 84 -11.80 9.99 6.40
CA LEU A 84 -12.35 9.13 7.45
C LEU A 84 -13.15 9.90 8.52
N GLY A 85 -12.91 11.22 8.67
CA GLY A 85 -13.52 12.05 9.70
C GLY A 85 -12.95 11.85 11.11
N ARG A 86 -11.95 10.97 11.29
CA ARG A 86 -11.28 10.66 12.55
C ARG A 86 -9.80 10.34 12.36
N GLN A 87 -9.09 10.13 13.43
CA GLN A 87 -7.74 9.61 13.35
C GLN A 87 -7.75 8.17 12.82
N LEU A 88 -6.73 7.84 12.02
CA LEU A 88 -6.50 6.47 11.61
C LEU A 88 -6.18 5.59 12.83
N SER A 89 -6.42 4.31 12.69
CA SER A 89 -5.95 3.31 13.65
C SER A 89 -4.45 3.48 13.91
N SER A 90 -4.03 3.32 15.16
CA SER A 90 -2.61 3.41 15.55
C SER A 90 -1.71 2.39 14.85
N GLU A 91 -2.31 1.31 14.37
CA GLU A 91 -1.65 0.24 13.60
C GLU A 91 -1.73 0.45 12.09
N SER A 92 -2.39 1.53 11.60
CA SER A 92 -2.44 1.84 10.18
C SER A 92 -1.10 2.40 9.70
N SER A 93 -0.53 1.79 8.67
CA SER A 93 0.70 2.28 8.03
C SER A 93 0.49 3.60 7.29
N ALA A 94 -0.74 3.96 6.97
CA ALA A 94 -1.06 5.21 6.29
C ALA A 94 -0.71 6.46 7.11
N GLY A 95 -0.64 6.32 8.46
CA GLY A 95 -0.16 7.36 9.38
C GLY A 95 1.35 7.45 9.51
N MET A 96 2.10 6.58 8.86
CA MET A 96 3.55 6.50 9.04
C MET A 96 4.28 7.35 7.99
N GLN A 97 5.26 8.12 8.48
CA GLN A 97 6.23 8.78 7.60
C GLN A 97 7.41 7.87 7.34
N TRP A 98 8.07 8.09 6.21
CA TRP A 98 9.32 7.41 5.89
C TRP A 98 10.35 7.56 7.02
N GLY A 99 10.80 6.43 7.53
CA GLY A 99 11.72 6.33 8.66
C GLY A 99 11.74 4.94 9.27
N ALA A 100 12.35 4.79 10.45
CA ALA A 100 12.53 3.49 11.09
C ALA A 100 11.20 2.75 11.34
N ARG A 101 10.19 3.46 11.87
CA ARG A 101 8.86 2.87 12.15
C ARG A 101 8.17 2.36 10.89
N TYR A 102 8.24 3.13 9.78
CA TYR A 102 7.70 2.71 8.49
C TYR A 102 8.38 1.42 8.00
N LYS A 103 9.70 1.41 8.04
CA LYS A 103 10.50 0.27 7.59
C LYS A 103 10.25 -0.98 8.43
N GLU A 104 10.26 -0.86 9.75
CA GLU A 104 9.97 -1.97 10.67
C GLU A 104 8.58 -2.56 10.44
N PHE A 105 7.57 -1.71 10.28
CA PHE A 105 6.21 -2.15 9.98
C PHE A 105 6.16 -2.96 8.69
N HIS A 106 6.74 -2.43 7.60
CA HIS A 106 6.66 -3.09 6.30
C HIS A 106 7.52 -4.35 6.21
N ILE A 107 8.64 -4.44 6.93
CA ILE A 107 9.38 -5.70 7.05
C ILE A 107 8.47 -6.79 7.65
N LYS A 108 7.79 -6.50 8.76
CA LYS A 108 6.86 -7.46 9.40
C LYS A 108 5.70 -7.81 8.46
N ALA A 109 5.13 -6.82 7.78
CA ALA A 109 4.05 -7.04 6.81
C ALA A 109 4.49 -7.92 5.64
N TRP A 110 5.69 -7.71 5.11
CA TRP A 110 6.22 -8.50 3.99
C TRP A 110 6.57 -9.93 4.40
N ILE A 111 7.07 -10.15 5.62
CA ILE A 111 7.26 -11.50 6.17
C ILE A 111 5.91 -12.23 6.27
N GLU A 112 4.87 -11.55 6.74
CA GLU A 112 3.54 -12.14 6.83
C GLU A 112 2.94 -12.41 5.43
N CYS A 113 3.11 -11.49 4.48
CA CYS A 113 2.76 -11.73 3.09
C CYS A 113 3.51 -12.94 2.50
N TYR A 114 4.80 -13.06 2.78
CA TYR A 114 5.60 -14.20 2.33
C TYR A 114 5.08 -15.53 2.92
N ARG A 115 4.69 -15.52 4.19
CA ARG A 115 4.10 -16.70 4.84
C ARG A 115 2.86 -17.22 4.10
N VAL A 116 1.94 -16.31 3.72
CA VAL A 116 0.66 -16.70 3.11
C VAL A 116 0.71 -16.84 1.60
N ALA A 117 1.66 -16.20 0.92
CA ALA A 117 1.83 -16.29 -0.52
C ALA A 117 2.25 -17.69 -0.94
N LYS A 118 1.63 -18.24 -2.00
CA LYS A 118 1.98 -19.51 -2.62
C LYS A 118 2.86 -19.33 -3.85
N GLU A 119 2.53 -18.37 -4.71
CA GLU A 119 3.16 -18.22 -6.03
C GLU A 119 3.86 -16.88 -6.18
N GLY A 120 3.23 -15.78 -5.79
CA GLY A 120 3.78 -14.48 -6.08
C GLY A 120 3.24 -13.32 -5.27
N PHE A 121 3.87 -12.17 -5.51
CA PHE A 121 3.55 -10.90 -4.87
C PHE A 121 3.67 -9.78 -5.88
N VAL A 122 2.70 -8.89 -5.93
CA VAL A 122 2.70 -7.71 -6.78
C VAL A 122 2.70 -6.46 -5.91
N LEU A 123 3.69 -5.63 -6.10
CA LEU A 123 3.85 -4.36 -5.38
C LEU A 123 3.63 -3.19 -6.34
N ASN A 124 2.68 -2.32 -6.01
CA ASN A 124 2.56 -1.02 -6.64
C ASN A 124 3.13 0.03 -5.68
N VAL A 125 4.18 0.73 -6.09
CA VAL A 125 4.90 1.68 -5.24
C VAL A 125 5.56 2.79 -6.06
N LYS A 126 5.79 3.94 -5.43
CA LYS A 126 6.59 5.02 -6.02
C LYS A 126 7.49 5.70 -5.00
N ASN A 127 8.51 6.35 -5.51
CA ASN A 127 9.35 7.26 -4.74
C ASN A 127 8.58 8.53 -4.35
N HIS A 128 9.12 9.33 -3.47
CA HIS A 128 8.58 10.65 -3.15
C HIS A 128 9.68 11.67 -2.89
N ILE A 129 9.35 12.95 -3.03
CA ILE A 129 10.27 14.04 -2.74
C ILE A 129 10.09 14.48 -1.29
N ARG A 130 11.18 14.57 -0.54
CA ARG A 130 11.20 15.10 0.81
C ARG A 130 12.40 16.04 1.00
N GLY A 131 12.14 17.28 1.40
CA GLY A 131 13.21 18.28 1.55
C GLY A 131 14.01 18.52 0.26
N GLY A 132 13.36 18.50 -0.91
CA GLY A 132 14.00 18.66 -2.21
C GLY A 132 14.82 17.47 -2.70
N LYS A 133 14.81 16.36 -1.97
CA LYS A 133 15.53 15.12 -2.33
C LYS A 133 14.55 14.00 -2.61
N GLU A 134 14.84 13.20 -3.61
CA GLU A 134 14.11 11.97 -3.85
C GLU A 134 14.46 10.93 -2.79
N ILE A 135 13.42 10.31 -2.25
CA ILE A 135 13.51 9.18 -1.33
C ILE A 135 13.24 7.91 -2.12
N ASP A 136 14.22 7.03 -2.14
CA ASP A 136 14.17 5.79 -2.90
C ASP A 136 13.40 4.69 -2.13
N VAL A 137 12.08 4.85 -2.13
CA VAL A 137 11.14 3.92 -1.52
C VAL A 137 11.08 2.61 -2.30
N VAL A 138 11.11 2.74 -3.63
CA VAL A 138 11.01 1.60 -4.57
C VAL A 138 12.14 0.61 -4.34
N LYS A 139 13.38 1.09 -4.40
CA LYS A 139 14.55 0.23 -4.18
C LYS A 139 14.52 -0.43 -2.81
N TRP A 140 14.16 0.32 -1.77
CA TRP A 140 14.10 -0.23 -0.42
C TRP A 140 13.09 -1.39 -0.32
N HIS A 141 11.92 -1.29 -0.95
CA HIS A 141 10.94 -2.38 -0.96
C HIS A 141 11.45 -3.58 -1.74
N ILE A 142 12.09 -3.37 -2.90
CA ILE A 142 12.70 -4.45 -3.68
C ILE A 142 13.73 -5.19 -2.83
N ASP A 143 14.69 -4.47 -2.26
CA ASP A 143 15.75 -5.05 -1.43
C ASP A 143 15.17 -5.82 -0.22
N THR A 144 14.11 -5.29 0.39
CA THR A 144 13.45 -5.92 1.54
C THR A 144 12.76 -7.22 1.14
N LEU A 145 11.96 -7.19 0.07
CA LEU A 145 11.22 -8.37 -0.40
C LEU A 145 12.17 -9.46 -0.89
N THR A 146 13.24 -9.10 -1.60
CA THR A 146 14.25 -10.07 -2.03
C THR A 146 15.02 -10.64 -0.83
N GLY A 147 15.33 -9.83 0.16
CA GLY A 147 15.94 -10.30 1.41
C GLY A 147 15.06 -11.25 2.23
N ILE A 148 13.74 -11.20 2.08
CA ILE A 148 12.80 -12.13 2.71
C ILE A 148 12.72 -13.47 1.96
N GLY A 149 12.99 -13.47 0.64
CA GLY A 149 12.99 -14.69 -0.17
C GLY A 149 12.18 -14.60 -1.47
N PHE A 150 11.55 -13.48 -1.76
CA PHE A 150 10.93 -13.26 -3.07
C PHE A 150 12.01 -13.01 -4.15
N THR A 151 11.71 -13.38 -5.38
CA THR A 151 12.56 -13.11 -6.54
C THR A 151 11.86 -12.13 -7.48
N VAL A 152 12.51 -11.04 -7.87
CA VAL A 152 11.95 -10.09 -8.86
C VAL A 152 11.75 -10.82 -10.19
N TYR A 153 10.52 -10.78 -10.70
CA TYR A 153 10.15 -11.37 -11.98
C TYR A 153 10.06 -10.32 -13.09
N SER A 154 9.38 -9.20 -12.81
CA SER A 154 9.27 -8.10 -13.76
C SER A 154 9.07 -6.77 -13.05
N VAL A 155 9.48 -5.68 -13.71
CA VAL A 155 9.30 -4.31 -13.25
C VAL A 155 8.67 -3.51 -14.38
N TYR A 156 7.53 -2.90 -14.12
CA TYR A 156 6.85 -2.00 -15.03
C TYR A 156 6.91 -0.58 -14.48
N GLU A 157 7.42 0.31 -15.28
CA GLU A 157 7.48 1.74 -14.99
C GLU A 157 6.29 2.43 -15.66
N ILE A 158 5.47 3.11 -14.87
CA ILE A 158 4.24 3.75 -15.33
C ILE A 158 4.36 5.26 -15.11
N PRO A 159 4.32 6.06 -16.17
CA PRO A 159 4.31 7.51 -16.03
C PRO A 159 3.13 7.98 -15.17
N CYS A 160 3.38 8.71 -14.11
CA CYS A 160 2.35 9.28 -13.27
C CYS A 160 2.40 10.81 -13.34
N GLY A 161 1.37 11.40 -13.94
CA GLY A 161 1.18 12.85 -13.91
C GLY A 161 0.94 13.32 -12.48
N GLY A 162 1.87 14.07 -11.92
CA GLY A 162 1.72 14.61 -10.57
C GLY A 162 0.88 15.88 -10.55
N ASN A 163 -0.09 15.98 -9.66
CA ASN A 163 -0.70 17.24 -9.32
C ASN A 163 0.36 18.17 -8.68
N THR A 164 0.54 19.35 -9.23
CA THR A 164 1.52 20.35 -8.76
C THR A 164 1.02 21.19 -7.58
N PHE A 165 -0.09 20.79 -6.94
CA PHE A 165 -0.63 21.48 -5.78
C PHE A 165 0.14 21.11 -4.51
N GLY A 166 0.57 22.11 -3.74
CA GLY A 166 1.25 21.95 -2.46
C GLY A 166 2.67 22.49 -2.45
N ALA A 167 3.33 22.38 -1.30
CA ALA A 167 4.65 22.97 -1.03
C ALA A 167 5.79 22.40 -1.88
N ASN A 168 5.65 21.22 -2.45
CA ASN A 168 6.66 20.60 -3.30
C ASN A 168 6.31 20.77 -4.77
N ARG A 169 7.07 21.60 -5.47
CA ARG A 169 6.97 21.77 -6.92
C ARG A 169 7.58 20.60 -7.70
N GLN A 170 8.52 19.88 -7.09
CA GLN A 170 9.09 18.65 -7.66
C GLN A 170 8.19 17.46 -7.36
N ARG A 171 8.02 16.61 -8.35
CA ARG A 171 7.28 15.32 -8.26
C ARG A 171 8.15 14.21 -8.84
N VAL A 172 7.94 13.01 -8.37
CA VAL A 172 8.43 11.82 -9.07
C VAL A 172 7.58 11.62 -10.32
N GLU A 173 8.22 11.21 -11.40
CA GLU A 173 7.59 11.10 -12.71
C GLU A 173 6.90 9.75 -12.90
N ASN A 174 7.35 8.73 -12.16
CA ASN A 174 6.92 7.35 -12.37
C ASN A 174 6.44 6.67 -11.10
N GLU A 175 5.53 5.75 -11.30
CA GLU A 175 5.07 4.73 -10.36
C GLU A 175 5.52 3.36 -10.89
N TYR A 176 5.73 2.40 -10.01
CA TYR A 176 6.27 1.10 -10.37
C TYR A 176 5.33 -0.02 -9.95
N ILE A 177 5.04 -0.92 -10.89
CA ILE A 177 4.42 -2.21 -10.60
C ILE A 177 5.51 -3.27 -10.70
N ILE A 178 5.78 -3.94 -9.59
CA ILE A 178 6.85 -4.91 -9.48
C ILE A 178 6.22 -6.27 -9.18
N GLN A 179 6.50 -7.23 -10.01
CA GLN A 179 6.07 -8.61 -9.81
C GLN A 179 7.21 -9.43 -9.23
N PHE A 180 6.89 -10.17 -8.21
CA PHE A 180 7.80 -11.10 -7.56
C PHE A 180 7.23 -12.52 -7.62
N LYS A 181 8.12 -13.50 -7.70
CA LYS A 181 7.83 -14.92 -7.47
C LYS A 181 8.33 -15.34 -6.10
N LYS A 182 7.60 -16.26 -5.49
CA LYS A 182 8.05 -16.95 -4.28
C LYS A 182 8.87 -18.20 -4.64
#